data_79277d5d0edb66e8c2f7c472c5c1ac3a
#
_entry.id   79277d5d0edb66e8c2f7c472c5c1ac3a
#
_cell.length_a   1.000
_cell.length_b   1.000
_cell.length_c   1.000
_cell.angle_alpha   90.00
_cell.angle_beta   90.00
_cell.angle_gamma   90.00
#
_symmetry.space_group_name_H-M   'P 1'
#
loop_
_entity.id
_entity.type
_entity.pdbx_description
1 polymer ?
#
loop_
_entity_poly.entity_id
_entity_poly.type
_entity_poly.pdbx_seq_one_letter_code
_entity_poly.pdbx_strand_id
1 'polypeptide(L)'
;LEAINDPELSGFMIAPSNPYLSVDPILSIDKIKQTIMQSNKPRVAVSPIIGGDSVKGPTAKIMEEMGLEVNVMTIANHYEDLIDGLIIDNTDEEYIQAIESSGIKVKVSNILMNNNDDKTRLAEEAIEFLNELS
;
A
#
# COMPACT_ATOMS: atom_id res chain seq x y z
N LEU A 1 19.67 3.87 -3.39
CA LEU A 1 19.96 2.44 -3.17
C LEU A 1 20.65 2.14 -1.84
N GLU A 2 21.44 3.09 -1.32
CA GLU A 2 22.09 2.91 -0.01
C GLU A 2 21.08 2.73 1.12
N ALA A 3 20.01 3.53 1.09
CA ALA A 3 18.94 3.41 2.10
C ALA A 3 18.24 2.06 2.04
N ILE A 4 18.06 1.51 0.84
CA ILE A 4 17.40 0.21 0.66
C ILE A 4 18.26 -0.94 1.19
N ASN A 5 19.57 -0.79 1.10
CA ASN A 5 20.52 -1.82 1.52
C ASN A 5 21.03 -1.62 2.97
N ASP A 6 20.51 -0.63 3.68
CA ASP A 6 20.90 -0.36 5.07
C ASP A 6 20.48 -1.54 5.95
N PRO A 7 21.42 -2.14 6.73
CA PRO A 7 21.09 -3.27 7.59
C PRO A 7 20.14 -2.91 8.74
N GLU A 8 20.01 -1.63 9.08
CA GLU A 8 19.07 -1.18 10.11
C GLU A 8 17.66 -0.94 9.57
N LEU A 9 17.46 -1.07 8.26
CA LEU A 9 16.15 -0.91 7.65
C LEU A 9 15.19 -1.99 8.16
N SER A 10 14.01 -1.55 8.66
CA SER A 10 13.01 -2.46 9.22
C SER A 10 11.99 -2.94 8.19
N GLY A 11 11.81 -2.20 7.12
CA GLY A 11 10.83 -2.54 6.09
C GLY A 11 10.59 -1.40 5.11
N PHE A 12 9.64 -1.62 4.22
CA PHE A 12 9.25 -0.66 3.19
C PHE A 12 7.77 -0.32 3.33
N MET A 13 7.44 0.94 3.15
CA MET A 13 6.06 1.40 3.20
C MET A 13 5.74 2.22 1.95
N ILE A 14 4.64 1.85 1.29
CA ILE A 14 4.09 2.63 0.20
C ILE A 14 2.95 3.46 0.78
N ALA A 15 3.13 4.79 0.77
CA ALA A 15 2.12 5.73 1.23
C ALA A 15 0.84 5.63 0.37
N PRO A 16 -0.30 6.15 0.84
CA PRO A 16 -1.56 6.11 0.07
C PRO A 16 -1.52 7.11 -1.09
N SER A 17 -0.70 6.78 -2.08
CA SER A 17 -0.47 7.59 -3.28
C SER A 17 -1.03 6.88 -4.50
N ASN A 18 -1.22 7.64 -5.59
CA ASN A 18 -1.67 7.08 -6.85
C ASN A 18 -0.66 6.04 -7.36
N PRO A 19 -1.03 4.74 -7.46
CA PRO A 19 -0.08 3.72 -7.88
C PRO A 19 0.45 3.94 -9.30
N TYR A 20 -0.35 4.54 -10.16
CA TYR A 20 0.01 4.72 -11.59
C TYR A 20 0.87 5.95 -11.84
N LEU A 21 0.58 7.07 -11.15
CA LEU A 21 1.27 8.33 -11.37
C LEU A 21 2.44 8.59 -10.42
N SER A 22 2.39 8.01 -9.22
CA SER A 22 3.38 8.31 -8.18
C SER A 22 4.27 7.12 -7.85
N VAL A 23 3.71 5.93 -7.69
CA VAL A 23 4.44 4.75 -7.23
C VAL A 23 5.13 4.03 -8.40
N ASP A 24 4.40 3.71 -9.46
CA ASP A 24 4.95 2.99 -10.61
C ASP A 24 6.16 3.70 -11.24
N PRO A 25 6.17 5.04 -11.41
CA PRO A 25 7.36 5.72 -11.92
C PRO A 25 8.62 5.48 -11.08
N ILE A 26 8.48 5.42 -9.76
CA ILE A 26 9.61 5.13 -8.86
C ILE A 26 10.06 3.67 -9.06
N LEU A 27 9.11 2.75 -9.11
CA LEU A 27 9.38 1.33 -9.28
C LEU A 27 9.92 0.99 -10.67
N SER A 28 9.70 1.87 -11.66
CA SER A 28 10.23 1.69 -13.01
C SER A 28 11.72 2.00 -13.11
N ILE A 29 12.30 2.67 -12.11
CA ILE A 29 13.72 2.93 -12.07
C ILE A 29 14.46 1.61 -11.87
N ASP A 30 15.40 1.32 -12.76
CA ASP A 30 16.17 0.09 -12.73
C ASP A 30 16.78 -0.16 -11.34
N LYS A 31 16.65 -1.38 -10.87
CA LYS A 31 17.15 -1.88 -9.60
C LYS A 31 16.36 -1.47 -8.36
N ILE A 32 15.55 -0.41 -8.36
CA ILE A 32 14.78 -0.05 -7.16
C ILE A 32 13.75 -1.14 -6.85
N LYS A 33 12.87 -1.44 -7.80
CA LYS A 33 11.87 -2.51 -7.61
C LYS A 33 12.53 -3.85 -7.34
N GLN A 34 13.55 -4.19 -8.12
CA GLN A 34 14.27 -5.45 -7.98
C GLN A 34 14.93 -5.57 -6.62
N THR A 35 15.59 -4.50 -6.15
CA THR A 35 16.25 -4.49 -4.86
C THR A 35 15.25 -4.64 -3.71
N ILE A 36 14.09 -3.95 -3.81
CA ILE A 36 13.02 -4.09 -2.83
C ILE A 36 12.48 -5.52 -2.80
N MET A 37 12.23 -6.11 -3.97
CA MET A 37 11.70 -7.47 -4.05
C MET A 37 12.68 -8.53 -3.56
N GLN A 38 13.97 -8.31 -3.73
CA GLN A 38 15.02 -9.20 -3.25
C GLN A 38 15.32 -9.05 -1.75
N SER A 39 14.86 -7.96 -1.15
CA SER A 39 15.02 -7.76 0.29
C SER A 39 14.13 -8.73 1.06
N ASN A 40 14.61 -9.22 2.19
CA ASN A 40 13.82 -10.06 3.10
C ASN A 40 13.05 -9.22 4.13
N LYS A 41 13.04 -7.89 3.98
CA LYS A 41 12.31 -7.00 4.87
C LYS A 41 10.84 -6.93 4.47
N PRO A 42 9.91 -6.74 5.43
CA PRO A 42 8.48 -6.65 5.11
C PRO A 42 8.15 -5.41 4.29
N ARG A 43 7.12 -5.53 3.46
CA ARG A 43 6.66 -4.47 2.58
C ARG A 43 5.17 -4.28 2.77
N VAL A 44 4.77 -3.07 3.12
CA VAL A 44 3.38 -2.71 3.40
C VAL A 44 2.97 -1.53 2.53
N ALA A 45 1.77 -1.58 1.99
CA ALA A 45 1.15 -0.44 1.32
C ALA A 45 -0.09 0.02 2.09
N VAL A 46 -0.39 1.31 2.00
CA VAL A 46 -1.65 1.88 2.48
C VAL A 46 -2.50 2.18 1.25
N SER A 47 -3.75 1.71 1.25
CA SER A 47 -4.65 1.91 0.12
C SER A 47 -4.96 3.40 -0.12
N PRO A 48 -4.93 3.86 -1.39
CA PRO A 48 -5.42 5.20 -1.72
C PRO A 48 -6.94 5.23 -1.96
N ILE A 49 -7.64 4.11 -1.79
CA ILE A 49 -9.08 3.97 -2.03
C ILE A 49 -9.81 3.77 -0.71
N ILE A 50 -10.93 4.46 -0.55
CA ILE A 50 -11.85 4.30 0.58
C ILE A 50 -13.27 4.15 0.01
N GLY A 51 -13.91 3.01 0.26
CA GLY A 51 -15.31 2.80 -0.10
C GLY A 51 -15.63 3.00 -1.58
N GLY A 52 -14.68 2.68 -2.47
CA GLY A 52 -14.91 2.80 -3.90
C GLY A 52 -14.57 4.18 -4.48
N ASP A 53 -13.88 5.02 -3.72
CA ASP A 53 -13.44 6.33 -4.20
C ASP A 53 -12.01 6.59 -3.75
N SER A 54 -11.34 7.55 -4.39
CA SER A 54 -9.98 7.91 -3.99
C SER A 54 -10.00 8.80 -2.77
N VAL A 55 -9.04 8.57 -1.88
CA VAL A 55 -8.83 9.41 -0.70
C VAL A 55 -8.45 10.82 -1.14
N LYS A 56 -7.65 10.91 -2.20
CA LYS A 56 -7.07 12.16 -2.66
C LYS A 56 -6.59 12.01 -4.10
N GLY A 57 -6.79 13.04 -4.91
CA GLY A 57 -6.31 13.04 -6.28
C GLY A 57 -7.10 12.15 -7.24
N PRO A 58 -6.54 11.86 -8.41
CA PRO A 58 -7.28 11.26 -9.53
C PRO A 58 -7.22 9.73 -9.59
N THR A 59 -6.88 9.02 -8.52
CA THR A 59 -6.69 7.55 -8.58
C THR A 59 -7.94 6.83 -9.08
N ALA A 60 -9.11 7.14 -8.52
CA ALA A 60 -10.36 6.51 -8.93
C ALA A 60 -10.67 6.78 -10.40
N LYS A 61 -10.47 8.02 -10.85
CA LYS A 61 -10.70 8.42 -12.23
C LYS A 61 -9.78 7.68 -13.19
N ILE A 62 -8.50 7.56 -12.85
CA ILE A 62 -7.53 6.83 -13.67
C ILE A 62 -7.92 5.35 -13.76
N MET A 63 -8.31 4.74 -12.66
CA MET A 63 -8.76 3.35 -12.66
C MET A 63 -9.97 3.16 -13.58
N GLU A 64 -10.96 4.06 -13.52
CA GLU A 64 -12.11 4.03 -14.41
C GLU A 64 -11.71 4.15 -15.88
N GLU A 65 -10.82 5.09 -16.19
CA GLU A 65 -10.31 5.30 -17.56
C GLU A 65 -9.56 4.07 -18.09
N MET A 66 -8.92 3.31 -17.21
CA MET A 66 -8.22 2.08 -17.56
C MET A 66 -9.15 0.86 -17.61
N GLY A 67 -10.44 1.03 -17.34
CA GLY A 67 -11.40 -0.07 -17.30
C GLY A 67 -11.30 -0.95 -16.07
N LEU A 68 -10.71 -0.43 -14.99
CA LEU A 68 -10.55 -1.17 -13.73
C LEU A 68 -11.64 -0.81 -12.74
N GLU A 69 -12.04 -1.76 -11.92
CA GLU A 69 -12.95 -1.49 -10.82
C GLU A 69 -12.29 -0.63 -9.76
N VAL A 70 -13.02 0.34 -9.21
CA VAL A 70 -12.52 1.24 -8.17
C VAL A 70 -12.78 0.61 -6.81
N ASN A 71 -11.86 -0.23 -6.35
CA ASN A 71 -11.93 -0.85 -5.03
C ASN A 71 -10.52 -1.27 -4.56
N VAL A 72 -10.43 -1.68 -3.31
CA VAL A 72 -9.14 -2.08 -2.72
C VAL A 72 -8.60 -3.38 -3.30
N MET A 73 -9.45 -4.23 -3.87
CA MET A 73 -8.97 -5.45 -4.53
C MET A 73 -8.14 -5.14 -5.75
N THR A 74 -8.48 -4.11 -6.51
CA THR A 74 -7.69 -3.64 -7.64
C THR A 74 -6.31 -3.16 -7.18
N ILE A 75 -6.25 -2.46 -6.03
CA ILE A 75 -4.98 -2.04 -5.43
C ILE A 75 -4.16 -3.26 -5.00
N ALA A 76 -4.78 -4.22 -4.35
CA ALA A 76 -4.11 -5.45 -3.93
C ALA A 76 -3.53 -6.21 -5.14
N ASN A 77 -4.29 -6.33 -6.21
CA ASN A 77 -3.83 -6.98 -7.44
C ASN A 77 -2.67 -6.23 -8.09
N HIS A 78 -2.71 -4.90 -8.05
CA HIS A 78 -1.64 -4.08 -8.62
C HIS A 78 -0.30 -4.31 -7.92
N TYR A 79 -0.33 -4.51 -6.61
CA TYR A 79 0.88 -4.70 -5.79
C TYR A 79 1.14 -6.15 -5.40
N GLU A 80 0.40 -7.11 -5.93
CA GLU A 80 0.38 -8.51 -5.48
C GLU A 80 1.78 -9.11 -5.26
N ASP A 81 2.68 -8.92 -6.20
CA ASP A 81 4.03 -9.48 -6.12
C ASP A 81 5.01 -8.63 -5.31
N LEU A 82 4.60 -7.45 -4.91
CA LEU A 82 5.49 -6.47 -4.27
C LEU A 82 5.31 -6.38 -2.77
N ILE A 83 4.07 -6.49 -2.27
CA ILE A 83 3.75 -6.21 -0.87
C ILE A 83 3.42 -7.48 -0.09
N ASP A 84 3.72 -7.46 1.21
CA ASP A 84 3.38 -8.51 2.17
C ASP A 84 2.09 -8.17 2.90
N GLY A 85 1.76 -6.89 3.04
CA GLY A 85 0.57 -6.43 3.73
C GLY A 85 -0.03 -5.19 3.10
N LEU A 86 -1.34 -5.05 3.26
CA LEU A 86 -2.11 -3.90 2.78
C LEU A 86 -2.98 -3.37 3.91
N ILE A 87 -2.90 -2.06 4.16
CA ILE A 87 -3.77 -1.38 5.11
C ILE A 87 -4.93 -0.79 4.32
N ILE A 88 -6.15 -1.16 4.70
CA ILE A 88 -7.37 -0.70 4.06
C ILE A 88 -8.26 0.03 5.07
N ASP A 89 -9.21 0.81 4.57
CA ASP A 89 -10.15 1.51 5.42
C ASP A 89 -11.20 0.56 6.00
N ASN A 90 -11.77 0.95 7.14
CA ASN A 90 -12.86 0.21 7.79
C ASN A 90 -14.05 -0.05 6.87
N THR A 91 -14.33 0.86 5.93
CA THR A 91 -15.44 0.71 4.98
C THR A 91 -15.22 -0.39 3.96
N ASP A 92 -14.01 -0.90 3.84
CA ASP A 92 -13.63 -1.92 2.86
C ASP A 92 -13.40 -3.31 3.48
N GLU A 93 -13.89 -3.54 4.69
CA GLU A 93 -13.73 -4.82 5.39
C GLU A 93 -14.22 -6.04 4.59
N GLU A 94 -15.20 -5.85 3.72
CA GLU A 94 -15.73 -6.94 2.89
C GLU A 94 -14.68 -7.58 1.97
N TYR A 95 -13.59 -6.87 1.70
CA TYR A 95 -12.52 -7.36 0.82
C TYR A 95 -11.41 -8.13 1.54
N ILE A 96 -11.42 -8.20 2.88
CA ILE A 96 -10.35 -8.81 3.66
C ILE A 96 -10.07 -10.24 3.20
N GLN A 97 -11.10 -11.06 3.13
CA GLN A 97 -10.94 -12.47 2.79
C GLN A 97 -10.38 -12.66 1.38
N ALA A 98 -10.87 -11.89 0.42
CA ALA A 98 -10.40 -11.96 -0.97
C ALA A 98 -8.93 -11.54 -1.08
N ILE A 99 -8.54 -10.48 -0.38
CA ILE A 99 -7.15 -10.01 -0.39
C ILE A 99 -6.23 -11.04 0.28
N GLU A 100 -6.63 -11.58 1.42
CA GLU A 100 -5.82 -12.58 2.14
C GLU A 100 -5.70 -13.88 1.35
N SER A 101 -6.69 -14.22 0.53
CA SER A 101 -6.60 -15.37 -0.37
C SER A 101 -5.50 -15.23 -1.43
N SER A 102 -5.08 -14.01 -1.74
CA SER A 102 -3.97 -13.76 -2.67
C SER A 102 -2.59 -13.82 -2.00
N GLY A 103 -2.54 -14.03 -0.68
CA GLY A 103 -1.29 -14.11 0.08
C GLY A 103 -0.86 -12.82 0.74
N ILE A 104 -1.66 -11.75 0.63
CA ILE A 104 -1.39 -10.45 1.25
C ILE A 104 -2.09 -10.40 2.60
N LYS A 105 -1.38 -10.02 3.65
CA LYS A 105 -1.99 -9.78 4.96
C LYS A 105 -2.72 -8.45 4.96
N VAL A 106 -3.82 -8.37 5.70
CA VAL A 106 -4.66 -7.15 5.73
C VAL A 106 -4.71 -6.58 7.15
N LYS A 107 -4.55 -5.27 7.25
CA LYS A 107 -4.84 -4.50 8.45
C LYS A 107 -5.92 -3.49 8.12
N VAL A 108 -6.94 -3.44 8.97
CA VAL A 108 -8.05 -2.49 8.82
C VAL A 108 -7.83 -1.32 9.77
N SER A 109 -8.00 -0.10 9.27
CA SER A 109 -7.86 1.13 10.05
C SER A 109 -8.74 2.23 9.47
N ASN A 110 -8.83 3.35 10.14
CA ASN A 110 -9.37 4.57 9.56
C ASN A 110 -8.22 5.26 8.81
N ILE A 111 -8.19 5.12 7.49
CA ILE A 111 -7.08 5.65 6.69
C ILE A 111 -7.30 7.07 6.20
N LEU A 112 -8.46 7.67 6.49
CA LEU A 112 -8.71 9.08 6.16
C LEU A 112 -7.88 9.98 7.07
N MET A 113 -7.05 10.82 6.45
CA MET A 113 -6.16 11.72 7.16
C MET A 113 -6.64 13.17 7.02
N ASN A 114 -7.28 13.70 8.05
CA ASN A 114 -7.81 15.07 8.06
C ASN A 114 -6.84 16.08 8.70
N ASN A 115 -5.88 15.61 9.50
CA ASN A 115 -4.95 16.47 10.23
C ASN A 115 -3.64 15.71 10.49
N ASN A 116 -2.69 16.39 11.14
CA ASN A 116 -1.39 15.81 11.44
C ASN A 116 -1.46 14.67 12.46
N ASP A 117 -2.42 14.71 13.39
CA ASP A 117 -2.61 13.62 14.36
C ASP A 117 -3.06 12.34 13.67
N ASP A 118 -3.94 12.44 12.68
CA ASP A 118 -4.36 11.28 11.86
C ASP A 118 -3.18 10.70 11.10
N LYS A 119 -2.34 11.54 10.53
CA LYS A 119 -1.15 11.09 9.80
C LYS A 119 -0.18 10.36 10.71
N THR A 120 0.05 10.88 11.91
CA THR A 120 0.93 10.27 12.90
C THR A 120 0.37 8.93 13.34
N ARG A 121 -0.91 8.86 13.66
CA ARG A 121 -1.58 7.63 14.07
C ARG A 121 -1.45 6.55 12.99
N LEU A 122 -1.76 6.88 11.73
CA LEU A 122 -1.71 5.93 10.63
C LEU A 122 -0.27 5.46 10.39
N ALA A 123 0.71 6.36 10.49
CA ALA A 123 2.11 5.99 10.36
C ALA A 123 2.55 5.01 11.46
N GLU A 124 2.13 5.25 12.70
CA GLU A 124 2.42 4.35 13.82
C GLU A 124 1.79 2.97 13.61
N GLU A 125 0.54 2.93 13.17
CA GLU A 125 -0.15 1.66 12.86
C GLU A 125 0.56 0.91 11.74
N ALA A 126 1.04 1.61 10.72
CA ALA A 126 1.77 1.00 9.61
C ALA A 126 3.10 0.41 10.08
N ILE A 127 3.82 1.10 10.97
CA ILE A 127 5.06 0.61 11.53
C ILE A 127 4.82 -0.64 12.39
N GLU A 128 3.78 -0.63 13.20
CA GLU A 128 3.39 -1.80 13.99
C GLU A 128 3.09 -3.00 13.07
N PHE A 129 2.37 -2.76 11.99
CA PHE A 129 2.04 -3.81 11.03
C PHE A 129 3.30 -4.37 10.36
N LEU A 130 4.25 -3.51 9.99
CA LEU A 130 5.55 -3.95 9.48
C LEU A 130 6.25 -4.87 10.47
N ASN A 131 6.25 -4.52 11.75
CA ASN A 131 6.88 -5.32 12.79
C ASN A 131 6.18 -6.68 12.97
N GLU A 132 4.87 -6.74 12.82
CA GLU A 132 4.11 -7.99 12.89
C GLU A 132 4.45 -8.92 11.72
N LEU A 133 4.81 -8.37 10.56
CA LEU A 133 5.13 -9.13 9.36
C LEU A 133 6.59 -9.57 9.27
N SER A 134 7.44 -9.02 10.10
CA SER A 134 8.88 -9.34 10.07
C SER A 134 9.24 -10.65 10.74
#